data_c33ed21105bf05f5da2ed4cdd4c7aa1d
#
_entry.id   c33ed21105bf05f5da2ed4cdd4c7aa1d
#
_cell.length_a   1.000
_cell.length_b   1.000
_cell.length_c   1.000
_cell.angle_alpha   90.00
_cell.angle_beta   90.00
_cell.angle_gamma   90.00
#
_symmetry.space_group_name_H-M   'P 1'
#
loop_
_entity.id
_entity.type
_entity.pdbx_description
1 polymer ?
#
loop_
_entity_poly.entity_id
_entity_poly.type
_entity_poly.pdbx_seq_one_letter_code
_entity_poly.pdbx_strand_id
1 'polypeptide(L)'
;MSKIKTIGIDIDDTITNTFEKAEEYLINHIEYIPYDELYEGKSERAINFAKERLETIQRECLPKEHSIEVIKRLKAKGYKIIIVTARGSELNYDHEKITKNYFKKHDIPYDDMIFSSINKGLDCKNNNINILIDDREENLDSAIEYGIIPIKFKSVREPLSKYPMFDNWLYLEKYLEGEF
;
A
#
# COMPACT_ATOMS: atom_id res chain seq x y z
N MET A 1 21.64 -13.32 -18.06
CA MET A 1 20.65 -13.55 -17.00
C MET A 1 19.98 -12.23 -16.69
N SER A 2 18.70 -12.05 -16.97
CA SER A 2 17.97 -10.85 -16.57
C SER A 2 17.99 -10.77 -15.05
N LYS A 3 18.42 -9.61 -14.52
CA LYS A 3 18.43 -9.38 -13.07
C LYS A 3 16.98 -9.48 -12.58
N ILE A 4 16.67 -10.38 -11.65
CA ILE A 4 15.35 -10.49 -11.03
C ILE A 4 14.99 -9.12 -10.48
N LYS A 5 13.87 -8.54 -10.95
CA LYS A 5 13.40 -7.25 -10.44
C LYS A 5 12.66 -7.49 -9.12
N THR A 6 13.01 -6.72 -8.11
CA THR A 6 12.33 -6.70 -6.82
C THR A 6 11.36 -5.55 -6.79
N ILE A 7 10.09 -5.83 -6.48
CA ILE A 7 9.01 -4.83 -6.39
C ILE A 7 8.64 -4.68 -4.92
N GLY A 8 8.72 -3.44 -4.42
CA GLY A 8 8.12 -3.03 -3.17
C GLY A 8 6.67 -2.62 -3.40
N ILE A 9 5.76 -3.07 -2.56
CA ILE A 9 4.34 -2.75 -2.68
C ILE A 9 3.82 -2.31 -1.32
N ASP A 10 3.19 -1.14 -1.27
CA ASP A 10 2.44 -0.70 -0.11
C ASP A 10 1.14 -1.48 0.07
N ILE A 11 0.52 -1.42 1.25
CA ILE A 11 -0.72 -2.14 1.56
C ILE A 11 -1.94 -1.22 1.44
N ASP A 12 -1.98 -0.19 2.29
CA ASP A 12 -3.17 0.63 2.49
C ASP A 12 -3.42 1.51 1.26
N ASP A 13 -4.59 1.38 0.68
CA ASP A 13 -5.02 2.03 -0.58
C ASP A 13 -4.19 1.68 -1.84
N THR A 14 -3.22 0.78 -1.71
CA THR A 14 -2.47 0.19 -2.84
C THR A 14 -2.96 -1.23 -3.14
N ILE A 15 -2.82 -2.17 -2.20
CA ILE A 15 -3.36 -3.54 -2.32
C ILE A 15 -4.80 -3.61 -1.85
N THR A 16 -5.17 -2.80 -0.84
CA THR A 16 -6.45 -2.86 -0.13
C THR A 16 -7.25 -1.57 -0.28
N ASN A 17 -8.57 -1.65 -0.07
CA ASN A 17 -9.48 -0.51 -0.01
C ASN A 17 -9.61 0.00 1.44
N THR A 18 -8.51 0.34 2.08
CA THR A 18 -8.48 0.75 3.50
C THR A 18 -9.25 2.05 3.72
N PHE A 19 -9.05 3.04 2.86
CA PHE A 19 -9.72 4.34 2.97
C PHE A 19 -11.24 4.23 2.72
N GLU A 20 -11.66 3.49 1.70
CA GLU A 20 -13.07 3.21 1.44
C GLU A 20 -13.75 2.55 2.65
N LYS A 21 -13.06 1.61 3.29
CA LYS A 21 -13.55 0.95 4.50
C LYS A 21 -13.65 1.91 5.69
N ALA A 22 -12.71 2.85 5.80
CA ALA A 22 -12.77 3.90 6.82
C ALA A 22 -13.95 4.85 6.60
N GLU A 23 -14.21 5.28 5.36
CA GLU A 23 -15.38 6.09 5.01
C GLU A 23 -16.70 5.34 5.31
N GLU A 24 -16.80 4.08 4.91
CA GLU A 24 -17.95 3.22 5.23
C GLU A 24 -18.21 3.15 6.74
N TYR A 25 -17.14 3.02 7.52
CA TYR A 25 -17.23 2.97 8.97
C TYR A 25 -17.76 4.28 9.56
N LEU A 26 -17.25 5.43 9.11
CA LEU A 26 -17.74 6.75 9.53
C LEU A 26 -19.22 6.93 9.21
N ILE A 27 -19.66 6.58 7.99
CA ILE A 27 -21.06 6.67 7.58
C ILE A 27 -21.95 5.80 8.48
N ASN A 28 -21.56 4.56 8.73
CA ASN A 28 -22.34 3.62 9.52
C ASN A 28 -22.47 4.02 10.99
N HIS A 29 -21.54 4.81 11.51
CA HIS A 29 -21.56 5.28 12.91
C HIS A 29 -22.02 6.75 13.03
N ILE A 30 -22.48 7.37 11.92
CA ILE A 30 -22.92 8.77 11.87
C ILE A 30 -21.83 9.73 12.38
N GLU A 31 -20.58 9.40 12.11
CA GLU A 31 -19.41 10.22 12.41
C GLU A 31 -18.96 10.96 11.16
N TYR A 32 -18.37 12.14 11.34
CA TYR A 32 -17.84 12.92 10.23
C TYR A 32 -16.43 13.40 10.52
N ILE A 33 -15.52 12.98 9.65
CA ILE A 33 -14.16 13.51 9.54
C ILE A 33 -13.98 13.97 8.09
N PRO A 34 -13.56 15.23 7.83
CA PRO A 34 -13.27 15.67 6.47
C PRO A 34 -12.27 14.75 5.78
N TYR A 35 -12.43 14.59 4.47
CA TYR A 35 -11.57 13.72 3.66
C TYR A 35 -10.08 14.01 3.87
N ASP A 36 -9.68 15.28 3.76
CA ASP A 36 -8.29 15.68 3.87
C ASP A 36 -7.71 15.35 5.27
N GLU A 37 -8.50 15.56 6.33
CA GLU A 37 -8.08 15.20 7.67
C GLU A 37 -7.91 13.70 7.86
N LEU A 38 -8.85 12.91 7.33
CA LEU A 38 -8.79 11.44 7.42
C LEU A 38 -7.61 10.91 6.60
N TYR A 39 -7.40 11.43 5.38
CA TYR A 39 -6.33 11.02 4.50
C TYR A 39 -4.94 11.39 5.04
N GLU A 40 -4.79 12.62 5.56
CA GLU A 40 -3.53 13.05 6.19
C GLU A 40 -3.24 12.31 7.50
N GLY A 41 -4.28 11.95 8.26
CA GLY A 41 -4.14 11.24 9.53
C GLY A 41 -3.47 12.04 10.65
N LYS A 42 -3.41 13.39 10.54
CA LYS A 42 -2.65 14.26 11.46
C LYS A 42 -3.53 14.99 12.45
N SER A 43 -4.81 15.21 12.16
CA SER A 43 -5.71 15.89 13.09
C SER A 43 -6.02 15.02 14.31
N GLU A 44 -6.34 15.66 15.44
CA GLU A 44 -6.70 14.94 16.67
C GLU A 44 -7.88 13.96 16.44
N ARG A 45 -8.87 14.35 15.63
CA ARG A 45 -10.01 13.50 15.28
C ARG A 45 -9.58 12.27 14.49
N ALA A 46 -8.74 12.47 13.47
CA ALA A 46 -8.22 11.37 12.65
C ALA A 46 -7.35 10.41 13.46
N ILE A 47 -6.50 10.94 14.34
CA ILE A 47 -5.66 10.13 15.24
C ILE A 47 -6.51 9.32 16.21
N ASN A 48 -7.55 9.92 16.81
CA ASN A 48 -8.44 9.20 17.73
C ASN A 48 -9.24 8.13 16.99
N PHE A 49 -9.78 8.46 15.81
CA PHE A 49 -10.45 7.49 14.94
C PHE A 49 -9.53 6.30 14.60
N ALA A 50 -8.29 6.57 14.21
CA ALA A 50 -7.33 5.52 13.91
C ALA A 50 -7.07 4.62 15.13
N LYS A 51 -6.82 5.22 16.31
CA LYS A 51 -6.59 4.46 17.56
C LYS A 51 -7.75 3.52 17.91
N GLU A 52 -8.98 3.95 17.65
CA GLU A 52 -10.17 3.18 18.03
C GLU A 52 -10.61 2.18 16.95
N ARG A 53 -10.35 2.45 15.68
CA ARG A 53 -11.02 1.77 14.56
C ARG A 53 -10.07 1.11 13.56
N LEU A 54 -8.82 1.55 13.47
CA LEU A 54 -7.92 1.12 12.40
C LEU A 54 -7.66 -0.39 12.44
N GLU A 55 -7.61 -1.01 13.62
CA GLU A 55 -7.48 -2.48 13.74
C GLU A 55 -8.62 -3.19 13.01
N THR A 56 -9.87 -2.78 13.28
CA THR A 56 -11.06 -3.37 12.65
C THR A 56 -11.05 -3.12 11.14
N ILE A 57 -10.75 -1.89 10.73
CA ILE A 57 -10.66 -1.51 9.31
C ILE A 57 -9.64 -2.38 8.58
N GLN A 58 -8.44 -2.55 9.14
CA GLN A 58 -7.37 -3.37 8.53
C GLN A 58 -7.70 -4.87 8.46
N ARG A 59 -8.55 -5.37 9.36
CA ARG A 59 -9.03 -6.75 9.32
C ARG A 59 -10.12 -7.00 8.28
N GLU A 60 -10.94 -5.98 8.02
CA GLU A 60 -12.18 -6.09 7.25
C GLU A 60 -12.11 -5.48 5.85
N CYS A 61 -11.15 -4.58 5.57
CA CYS A 61 -11.00 -3.99 4.24
C CYS A 61 -10.83 -5.10 3.19
N LEU A 62 -11.37 -4.87 2.01
CA LEU A 62 -11.24 -5.80 0.90
C LEU A 62 -9.97 -5.50 0.09
N PRO A 63 -9.35 -6.52 -0.52
CA PRO A 63 -8.34 -6.28 -1.56
C PRO A 63 -8.94 -5.49 -2.72
N LYS A 64 -8.13 -4.62 -3.33
CA LYS A 64 -8.52 -3.96 -4.58
C LYS A 64 -8.70 -4.99 -5.70
N GLU A 65 -9.61 -4.68 -6.60
CA GLU A 65 -9.92 -5.55 -7.75
C GLU A 65 -8.64 -5.92 -8.51
N HIS A 66 -8.49 -7.19 -8.82
CA HIS A 66 -7.33 -7.80 -9.49
C HIS A 66 -5.97 -7.71 -8.76
N SER A 67 -5.87 -7.07 -7.59
CA SER A 67 -4.57 -6.92 -6.90
C SER A 67 -3.92 -8.28 -6.60
N ILE A 68 -4.68 -9.21 -6.03
CA ILE A 68 -4.17 -10.55 -5.66
C ILE A 68 -3.75 -11.34 -6.90
N GLU A 69 -4.60 -11.31 -7.93
CA GLU A 69 -4.37 -12.03 -9.19
C GLU A 69 -3.09 -11.56 -9.89
N VAL A 70 -2.90 -10.24 -9.97
CA VAL A 70 -1.71 -9.64 -10.57
C VAL A 70 -0.46 -9.94 -9.75
N ILE A 71 -0.51 -9.82 -8.42
CA ILE A 71 0.62 -10.16 -7.55
C ILE A 71 1.02 -11.63 -7.74
N LYS A 72 0.06 -12.55 -7.83
CA LYS A 72 0.33 -13.98 -8.12
C LYS A 72 1.02 -14.17 -9.47
N ARG A 73 0.56 -13.47 -10.51
CA ARG A 73 1.20 -13.55 -11.84
C ARG A 73 2.60 -12.96 -11.85
N LEU A 74 2.83 -11.82 -11.18
CA LEU A 74 4.17 -11.24 -11.04
C LEU A 74 5.13 -12.21 -10.34
N LYS A 75 4.68 -12.86 -9.27
CA LYS A 75 5.45 -13.91 -8.59
C LYS A 75 5.77 -15.07 -9.53
N ALA A 76 4.79 -15.57 -10.29
CA ALA A 76 4.98 -16.66 -11.25
C ALA A 76 5.96 -16.30 -12.38
N LYS A 77 6.05 -15.01 -12.74
CA LYS A 77 7.03 -14.47 -13.71
C LYS A 77 8.43 -14.24 -13.11
N GLY A 78 8.63 -14.55 -11.83
CA GLY A 78 9.93 -14.48 -11.16
C GLY A 78 10.25 -13.12 -10.52
N TYR A 79 9.28 -12.21 -10.39
CA TYR A 79 9.48 -11.02 -9.58
C TYR A 79 9.55 -11.37 -8.10
N LYS A 80 10.51 -10.75 -7.38
CA LYS A 80 10.52 -10.77 -5.92
C LYS A 80 9.57 -9.68 -5.40
N ILE A 81 8.62 -10.05 -4.54
CA ILE A 81 7.63 -9.12 -3.98
C ILE A 81 7.94 -8.87 -2.51
N ILE A 82 8.21 -7.64 -2.16
CA ILE A 82 8.42 -7.19 -0.78
C ILE A 82 7.31 -6.21 -0.43
N ILE A 83 6.62 -6.47 0.65
CA ILE A 83 5.63 -5.54 1.18
C ILE A 83 6.35 -4.46 1.99
N VAL A 84 6.07 -3.18 1.71
CA VAL A 84 6.72 -2.04 2.38
C VAL A 84 5.62 -1.16 2.96
N THR A 85 5.38 -1.26 4.26
CA THR A 85 4.24 -0.61 4.91
C THR A 85 4.64 0.26 6.10
N ALA A 86 3.94 1.39 6.27
CA ALA A 86 4.05 2.22 7.46
C ALA A 86 3.34 1.62 8.69
N ARG A 87 2.57 0.54 8.52
CA ARG A 87 1.94 -0.16 9.65
C ARG A 87 3.01 -0.53 10.67
N GLY A 88 2.87 -0.07 11.92
CA GLY A 88 3.92 -0.20 12.92
C GLY A 88 3.43 -0.19 14.36
N SER A 89 4.39 -0.12 15.29
CA SER A 89 4.20 -0.32 16.73
C SER A 89 3.53 0.85 17.47
N GLU A 90 3.16 1.93 16.79
CA GLU A 90 2.59 3.13 17.44
C GLU A 90 1.15 2.96 17.93
N LEU A 91 0.48 1.89 17.51
CA LEU A 91 -0.89 1.58 17.91
C LEU A 91 -0.92 0.41 18.90
N ASN A 92 -2.00 0.30 19.68
CA ASN A 92 -2.12 -0.65 20.80
C ASN A 92 -2.47 -2.09 20.38
N TYR A 93 -2.08 -2.52 19.16
CA TYR A 93 -2.35 -3.87 18.67
C TYR A 93 -1.20 -4.43 17.81
N ASP A 94 -1.16 -5.75 17.66
CA ASP A 94 -0.10 -6.45 16.92
C ASP A 94 -0.34 -6.37 15.40
N HIS A 95 0.17 -5.28 14.79
CA HIS A 95 0.05 -5.00 13.37
C HIS A 95 0.64 -6.10 12.49
N GLU A 96 1.79 -6.64 12.88
CA GLU A 96 2.44 -7.68 12.09
C GLU A 96 1.56 -8.92 12.01
N LYS A 97 1.04 -9.36 13.15
CA LYS A 97 0.15 -10.53 13.20
C LYS A 97 -1.12 -10.31 12.39
N ILE A 98 -1.74 -9.13 12.53
CA ILE A 98 -2.96 -8.79 11.79
C ILE A 98 -2.69 -8.79 10.30
N THR A 99 -1.63 -8.12 9.85
CA THR A 99 -1.27 -8.04 8.45
C THR A 99 -0.91 -9.41 7.88
N LYS A 100 -0.09 -10.21 8.57
CA LYS A 100 0.25 -11.57 8.13
C LYS A 100 -0.99 -12.47 8.05
N ASN A 101 -1.91 -12.36 9.01
CA ASN A 101 -3.18 -13.10 8.97
C ASN A 101 -4.07 -12.65 7.81
N TYR A 102 -4.12 -11.34 7.52
CA TYR A 102 -4.86 -10.80 6.39
C TYR A 102 -4.31 -11.36 5.06
N PHE A 103 -3.00 -11.32 4.86
CA PHE A 103 -2.35 -11.86 3.67
C PHE A 103 -2.59 -13.36 3.51
N LYS A 104 -2.53 -14.12 4.61
CA LYS A 104 -2.87 -15.55 4.61
C LYS A 104 -4.33 -15.80 4.28
N LYS A 105 -5.27 -15.04 4.87
CA LYS A 105 -6.71 -15.16 4.62
C LYS A 105 -7.07 -14.95 3.17
N HIS A 106 -6.43 -13.98 2.53
CA HIS A 106 -6.70 -13.59 1.14
C HIS A 106 -5.77 -14.25 0.12
N ASP A 107 -4.88 -15.17 0.57
CA ASP A 107 -3.92 -15.87 -0.29
C ASP A 107 -3.07 -14.92 -1.14
N ILE A 108 -2.55 -13.84 -0.51
CA ILE A 108 -1.68 -12.85 -1.15
C ILE A 108 -0.22 -13.30 -0.99
N PRO A 109 0.49 -13.66 -2.07
CA PRO A 109 1.86 -14.14 -1.97
C PRO A 109 2.85 -12.97 -1.85
N TYR A 110 3.87 -13.14 -1.03
CA TYR A 110 5.01 -12.22 -0.89
C TYR A 110 6.27 -12.99 -0.51
N ASP A 111 7.43 -12.34 -0.63
CA ASP A 111 8.72 -12.92 -0.22
C ASP A 111 9.15 -12.39 1.15
N ASP A 112 8.88 -11.11 1.43
CA ASP A 112 9.24 -10.46 2.68
C ASP A 112 8.30 -9.30 2.99
N MET A 113 8.30 -8.82 4.26
CA MET A 113 7.54 -7.66 4.72
C MET A 113 8.41 -6.73 5.56
N ILE A 114 8.39 -5.44 5.25
CA ILE A 114 9.03 -4.36 6.00
C ILE A 114 7.93 -3.55 6.67
N PHE A 115 7.89 -3.60 7.99
CA PHE A 115 6.95 -2.85 8.82
C PHE A 115 7.58 -1.56 9.35
N SER A 116 6.74 -0.64 9.82
CA SER A 116 7.17 0.65 10.37
C SER A 116 8.06 1.46 9.43
N SER A 117 7.85 1.31 8.13
CA SER A 117 8.63 1.98 7.09
C SER A 117 8.22 3.44 6.99
N ILE A 118 8.93 4.32 7.70
CA ILE A 118 8.71 5.78 7.69
C ILE A 118 9.43 6.42 6.50
N ASN A 119 10.61 5.91 6.12
CA ASN A 119 11.35 6.31 4.93
C ASN A 119 11.41 5.14 3.96
N LYS A 120 10.35 5.00 3.15
CA LYS A 120 10.23 3.88 2.22
C LYS A 120 11.34 3.85 1.17
N GLY A 121 11.85 5.00 0.74
CA GLY A 121 12.97 5.06 -0.21
C GLY A 121 14.24 4.43 0.36
N LEU A 122 14.60 4.76 1.60
CA LEU A 122 15.76 4.19 2.27
C LEU A 122 15.59 2.68 2.50
N ASP A 123 14.40 2.26 2.92
CA ASP A 123 14.10 0.84 3.16
C ASP A 123 14.14 0.05 1.85
N CYS A 124 13.63 0.61 0.76
CA CYS A 124 13.73 0.03 -0.58
C CYS A 124 15.19 -0.15 -1.00
N LYS A 125 16.03 0.89 -0.80
CA LYS A 125 17.46 0.81 -1.10
C LYS A 125 18.16 -0.30 -0.32
N ASN A 126 17.93 -0.36 0.99
CA ASN A 126 18.56 -1.32 1.90
C ASN A 126 18.16 -2.78 1.57
N ASN A 127 16.99 -2.97 0.98
CA ASN A 127 16.45 -4.29 0.61
C ASN A 127 16.57 -4.60 -0.88
N ASN A 128 17.33 -3.81 -1.65
CA ASN A 128 17.54 -3.97 -3.10
C ASN A 128 16.23 -4.00 -3.91
N ILE A 129 15.24 -3.22 -3.49
CA ILE A 129 14.00 -3.02 -4.21
C ILE A 129 14.27 -2.09 -5.41
N ASN A 130 13.76 -2.43 -6.58
CA ASN A 130 13.98 -1.67 -7.81
C ASN A 130 12.81 -0.75 -8.15
N ILE A 131 11.60 -1.14 -7.78
CA ILE A 131 10.34 -0.45 -8.08
C ILE A 131 9.57 -0.34 -6.78
N LEU A 132 8.99 0.82 -6.49
CA LEU A 132 8.04 1.01 -5.39
C LEU A 132 6.67 1.39 -5.97
N ILE A 133 5.65 0.61 -5.60
CA ILE A 133 4.24 0.88 -5.90
C ILE A 133 3.59 1.37 -4.61
N ASP A 134 3.09 2.60 -4.61
CA ASP A 134 2.56 3.26 -3.40
C ASP A 134 1.45 4.26 -3.79
N ASP A 135 0.50 4.50 -2.89
CA ASP A 135 -0.55 5.48 -3.11
C ASP A 135 -0.15 6.90 -2.67
N ARG A 136 0.95 7.08 -1.92
CA ARG A 136 1.40 8.39 -1.41
C ARG A 136 2.60 8.92 -2.16
N GLU A 137 2.47 10.16 -2.65
CA GLU A 137 3.56 10.80 -3.41
C GLU A 137 4.80 11.03 -2.55
N GLU A 138 4.65 11.33 -1.26
CA GLU A 138 5.80 11.53 -0.37
C GLU A 138 6.70 10.29 -0.31
N ASN A 139 6.10 9.09 -0.34
CA ASN A 139 6.85 7.82 -0.36
C ASN A 139 7.58 7.64 -1.70
N LEU A 140 6.92 8.00 -2.79
CA LEU A 140 7.49 7.94 -4.14
C LEU A 140 8.59 8.99 -4.34
N ASP A 141 8.44 10.18 -3.76
CA ASP A 141 9.49 11.21 -3.73
C ASP A 141 10.74 10.68 -3.03
N SER A 142 10.56 10.07 -1.85
CA SER A 142 11.70 9.47 -1.15
C SER A 142 12.34 8.32 -1.94
N ALA A 143 11.56 7.55 -2.69
CA ALA A 143 12.07 6.45 -3.51
C ALA A 143 13.04 6.94 -4.60
N ILE A 144 12.69 8.03 -5.29
CA ILE A 144 13.55 8.63 -6.34
C ILE A 144 14.92 9.04 -5.80
N GLU A 145 15.00 9.58 -4.58
CA GLU A 145 16.27 9.98 -3.97
C GLU A 145 17.28 8.83 -3.89
N TYR A 146 16.78 7.61 -3.86
CA TYR A 146 17.60 6.39 -3.82
C TYR A 146 17.66 5.62 -5.14
N GLY A 147 17.15 6.20 -6.24
CA GLY A 147 17.17 5.59 -7.57
C GLY A 147 16.17 4.45 -7.75
N ILE A 148 15.12 4.41 -6.92
CA ILE A 148 14.01 3.44 -7.03
C ILE A 148 12.97 3.99 -8.02
N ILE A 149 12.46 3.15 -8.90
CA ILE A 149 11.43 3.54 -9.87
C ILE A 149 10.09 3.69 -9.15
N PRO A 150 9.48 4.89 -9.15
CA PRO A 150 8.21 5.14 -8.49
C PRO A 150 7.05 4.81 -9.42
N ILE A 151 6.04 4.12 -8.88
CA ILE A 151 4.75 3.90 -9.54
C ILE A 151 3.65 4.27 -8.56
N LYS A 152 2.80 5.22 -8.96
CA LYS A 152 1.65 5.65 -8.18
C LYS A 152 0.49 4.69 -8.37
N PHE A 153 -0.06 4.15 -7.29
CA PHE A 153 -1.39 3.58 -7.33
C PHE A 153 -2.39 4.64 -6.88
N LYS A 154 -3.44 4.89 -7.67
CA LYS A 154 -4.39 5.95 -7.38
C LYS A 154 -5.24 5.60 -6.17
N SER A 155 -5.18 6.45 -5.16
CA SER A 155 -6.13 6.45 -4.05
C SER A 155 -7.46 7.12 -4.45
N VAL A 156 -8.42 7.13 -3.55
CA VAL A 156 -9.75 7.73 -3.77
C VAL A 156 -9.60 9.24 -3.91
N ARG A 157 -10.24 9.87 -4.88
CA ARG A 157 -10.32 11.33 -5.07
C ARG A 157 -9.01 12.09 -5.36
N GLU A 158 -7.94 11.43 -5.76
CA GLU A 158 -6.69 12.12 -6.08
C GLU A 158 -6.66 12.72 -7.48
N PRO A 159 -6.00 13.89 -7.63
CA PRO A 159 -5.74 14.49 -8.93
C PRO A 159 -4.68 13.69 -9.73
N LEU A 160 -4.23 14.26 -10.83
CA LEU A 160 -3.13 13.70 -11.61
C LEU A 160 -1.83 13.69 -10.79
N SER A 161 -1.04 12.64 -10.93
CA SER A 161 0.28 12.50 -10.33
C SER A 161 1.38 12.89 -11.32
N LYS A 162 2.55 13.29 -10.80
CA LYS A 162 3.78 13.46 -11.59
C LYS A 162 4.45 12.13 -11.95
N TYR A 163 3.98 11.02 -11.39
CA TYR A 163 4.48 9.67 -11.62
C TYR A 163 3.54 8.88 -12.54
N PRO A 164 4.02 7.80 -13.20
CA PRO A 164 3.14 6.83 -13.82
C PRO A 164 2.09 6.37 -12.81
N MET A 165 0.81 6.62 -13.10
CA MET A 165 -0.29 6.39 -12.17
C MET A 165 -1.30 5.43 -12.76
N PHE A 166 -1.72 4.47 -11.93
CA PHE A 166 -2.69 3.44 -12.29
C PHE A 166 -3.76 3.35 -11.22
N ASP A 167 -5.00 3.18 -11.64
CA ASP A 167 -6.17 2.89 -10.79
C ASP A 167 -6.67 1.46 -10.96
N ASN A 168 -5.99 0.70 -11.80
CA ASN A 168 -6.32 -0.69 -12.11
C ASN A 168 -5.06 -1.56 -12.17
N TRP A 169 -5.06 -2.66 -11.42
CA TRP A 169 -3.95 -3.58 -11.33
C TRP A 169 -3.58 -4.28 -12.65
N LEU A 170 -4.56 -4.51 -13.55
CA LEU A 170 -4.30 -5.11 -14.85
C LEU A 170 -3.51 -4.17 -15.78
N TYR A 171 -3.79 -2.87 -15.73
CA TYR A 171 -3.00 -1.88 -16.50
C TYR A 171 -1.60 -1.69 -15.91
N LEU A 172 -1.49 -1.69 -14.58
CA LEU A 172 -0.19 -1.65 -13.91
C LEU A 172 0.67 -2.86 -14.30
N GLU A 173 0.11 -4.07 -14.36
CA GLU A 173 0.83 -5.27 -14.81
C GLU A 173 1.39 -5.11 -16.23
N LYS A 174 0.58 -4.66 -17.18
CA LYS A 174 1.01 -4.42 -18.56
C LYS A 174 2.14 -3.40 -18.65
N TYR A 175 2.07 -2.34 -17.84
CA TYR A 175 3.15 -1.36 -17.75
C TYR A 175 4.45 -1.97 -17.23
N LEU A 176 4.40 -2.80 -16.20
CA LEU A 176 5.57 -3.50 -15.67
C LEU A 176 6.21 -4.46 -16.69
N GLU A 177 5.41 -4.99 -17.61
CA GLU A 177 5.85 -5.85 -18.71
C GLU A 177 6.38 -5.10 -19.93
N GLY A 178 6.27 -3.78 -19.94
CA GLY A 178 6.73 -2.96 -21.05
C GLY A 178 5.78 -2.96 -22.25
N GLU A 179 4.49 -3.14 -22.02
CA GLU A 179 3.45 -3.11 -23.07
C GLU A 179 2.91 -1.70 -23.35
N PHE A 180 3.48 -0.65 -22.72
CA PHE A 180 3.16 0.77 -22.92
C PHE A 180 4.41 1.61 -23.20
#